data_628c2849d643722af386ef8c673e8436
#
_entry.id   628c2849d643722af386ef8c673e8436
#
_cell.length_a   1.000
_cell.length_b   1.000
_cell.length_c   1.000
_cell.angle_alpha   90.00
_cell.angle_beta   90.00
_cell.angle_gamma   90.00
#
_symmetry.space_group_name_H-M   'P 1'
#
loop_
_entity.id
_entity.type
_entity.pdbx_description
1 polymer ?
#
loop_
_entity_poly.entity_id
_entity_poly.type
_entity_poly.pdbx_seq_one_letter_code
_entity_poly.pdbx_strand_id
1 'polypeptide(L)'
;MFLVGLTGGIASGKSSVIQVFQQLGCAVIDVDVIARHVVQPGYPAHQRIVEAFGTEVLLEDGNINRKVLGDLIFNQPDQRQLLNSITHPEIHKEMVKETFKYFLRGYRYVILDIPLLFETKKLLKYMKHTVVVYCDRDTQLVRLMKRNNLNREDAEARIKAQLPLKDKARMANHILDNSGEWSITKRQIVLLHAKLEHSLEYLPLRLGALMGLAAIASLLYLLTRYPSAFSLAGRPRKETPRPPLGG
;
A
#
# COMPACT_ATOMS: atom_id res chain seq x y z
N MET A 1 -6.78 -4.23 12.97
CA MET A 1 -5.50 -3.74 12.40
C MET A 1 -5.78 -2.46 11.64
N PHE A 2 -4.87 -1.49 11.67
CA PHE A 2 -4.98 -0.25 10.89
C PHE A 2 -3.68 0.00 10.11
N LEU A 3 -3.76 0.90 9.12
CA LEU A 3 -2.63 1.23 8.25
C LEU A 3 -2.04 2.58 8.64
N VAL A 4 -0.72 2.65 8.64
CA VAL A 4 0.08 3.85 8.89
C VAL A 4 0.90 4.16 7.65
N GLY A 5 0.60 5.27 6.97
CA GLY A 5 1.38 5.72 5.83
C GLY A 5 2.63 6.47 6.27
N LEU A 6 3.80 5.96 5.95
CA LEU A 6 5.07 6.62 6.23
C LEU A 6 5.63 7.21 4.95
N THR A 7 6.00 8.47 5.00
CA THR A 7 6.59 9.21 3.88
C THR A 7 7.70 10.15 4.36
N GLY A 8 8.34 10.80 3.42
CA GLY A 8 9.40 11.78 3.68
C GLY A 8 9.84 12.44 2.38
N GLY A 9 10.84 13.29 2.47
CA GLY A 9 11.50 13.85 1.30
C GLY A 9 12.77 13.08 0.92
N ILE A 10 13.29 13.36 -0.25
CA ILE A 10 14.61 12.86 -0.63
C ILE A 10 15.63 13.23 0.45
N ALA A 11 16.47 12.29 0.84
CA ALA A 11 17.51 12.45 1.88
C ALA A 11 17.02 12.87 3.30
N SER A 12 15.72 12.76 3.61
CA SER A 12 15.21 13.03 4.97
C SER A 12 15.62 11.99 6.02
N GLY A 13 16.16 10.84 5.60
CA GLY A 13 16.51 9.73 6.47
C GLY A 13 15.41 8.70 6.69
N LYS A 14 14.38 8.69 5.81
CA LYS A 14 13.23 7.76 5.88
C LYS A 14 13.66 6.30 6.01
N SER A 15 14.66 5.85 5.25
CA SER A 15 15.12 4.45 5.30
C SER A 15 15.69 4.06 6.67
N SER A 16 16.44 4.95 7.33
CA SER A 16 16.95 4.71 8.68
C SER A 16 15.82 4.61 9.72
N VAL A 17 14.79 5.44 9.57
CA VAL A 17 13.58 5.39 10.41
C VAL A 17 12.85 4.07 10.23
N ILE A 18 12.69 3.60 8.99
CA ILE A 18 12.07 2.31 8.68
C ILE A 18 12.84 1.16 9.34
N GLN A 19 14.18 1.17 9.25
CA GLN A 19 15.01 0.14 9.90
C GLN A 19 14.77 0.07 11.41
N VAL A 20 14.60 1.20 12.09
CA VAL A 20 14.28 1.19 13.52
C VAL A 20 12.90 0.61 13.79
N PHE A 21 11.88 0.96 12.99
CA PHE A 21 10.56 0.34 13.13
C PHE A 21 10.62 -1.19 12.92
N GLN A 22 11.39 -1.66 11.95
CA GLN A 22 11.60 -3.10 11.72
C GLN A 22 12.31 -3.77 12.90
N GLN A 23 13.32 -3.13 13.49
CA GLN A 23 14.01 -3.63 14.70
C GLN A 23 13.08 -3.70 15.91
N LEU A 24 12.07 -2.83 16.00
CA LEU A 24 11.02 -2.86 17.02
C LEU A 24 9.92 -3.92 16.72
N GLY A 25 10.07 -4.72 15.65
CA GLY A 25 9.12 -5.76 15.28
C GLY A 25 7.91 -5.27 14.48
N CYS A 26 7.90 -4.03 14.00
CA CYS A 26 6.80 -3.52 13.19
C CYS A 26 6.77 -4.18 11.80
N ALA A 27 5.56 -4.48 11.32
CA ALA A 27 5.36 -4.84 9.94
C ALA A 27 5.51 -3.62 9.03
N VAL A 28 6.38 -3.70 8.04
CA VAL A 28 6.60 -2.66 7.04
C VAL A 28 6.43 -3.24 5.64
N ILE A 29 5.63 -2.57 4.83
CA ILE A 29 5.43 -2.88 3.42
C ILE A 29 5.98 -1.71 2.61
N ASP A 30 7.01 -1.97 1.80
CA ASP A 30 7.59 -1.01 0.88
C ASP A 30 6.83 -1.08 -0.46
N VAL A 31 6.09 -0.02 -0.78
CA VAL A 31 5.28 0.05 -2.00
C VAL A 31 6.14 0.13 -3.26
N ASP A 32 7.34 0.72 -3.18
CA ASP A 32 8.28 0.76 -4.31
C ASP A 32 8.85 -0.62 -4.61
N VAL A 33 9.11 -1.44 -3.58
CA VAL A 33 9.52 -2.84 -3.75
C VAL A 33 8.41 -3.64 -4.41
N ILE A 34 7.16 -3.47 -3.98
CA ILE A 34 6.01 -4.11 -4.64
C ILE A 34 5.90 -3.68 -6.10
N ALA A 35 6.02 -2.37 -6.38
CA ALA A 35 5.96 -1.85 -7.76
C ALA A 35 7.05 -2.43 -8.66
N ARG A 36 8.21 -2.78 -8.09
CA ARG A 36 9.29 -3.47 -8.82
C ARG A 36 9.01 -4.96 -9.01
N HIS A 37 8.37 -5.57 -8.05
CA HIS A 37 8.10 -7.01 -8.03
C HIS A 37 7.01 -7.39 -9.05
N VAL A 38 5.91 -6.65 -9.11
CA VAL A 38 4.76 -6.98 -9.98
C VAL A 38 5.07 -6.87 -11.48
N VAL A 39 6.18 -6.23 -11.86
CA VAL A 39 6.62 -6.12 -13.26
C VAL A 39 7.77 -7.08 -13.60
N GLN A 40 8.09 -8.04 -12.75
CA GLN A 40 9.07 -9.09 -13.06
C GLN A 40 8.50 -10.13 -14.04
N PRO A 41 9.34 -10.82 -14.80
CA PRO A 41 8.92 -11.90 -15.68
C PRO A 41 8.02 -12.92 -14.95
N GLY A 42 6.93 -13.33 -15.60
CA GLY A 42 5.93 -14.25 -15.04
C GLY A 42 4.76 -13.59 -14.33
N TYR A 43 4.79 -12.29 -14.08
CA TYR A 43 3.68 -11.54 -13.48
C TYR A 43 2.72 -10.97 -14.55
N PRO A 44 1.41 -10.85 -14.25
CA PRO A 44 0.44 -10.33 -15.21
C PRO A 44 0.75 -8.91 -15.72
N ALA A 45 1.30 -8.04 -14.85
CA ALA A 45 1.68 -6.69 -15.28
C ALA A 45 2.84 -6.71 -16.29
N HIS A 46 3.82 -7.61 -16.12
CA HIS A 46 4.91 -7.77 -17.07
C HIS A 46 4.39 -8.13 -18.46
N GLN A 47 3.52 -9.15 -18.56
CA GLN A 47 2.95 -9.61 -19.82
C GLN A 47 2.21 -8.48 -20.54
N ARG A 48 1.34 -7.76 -19.80
CA ARG A 48 0.57 -6.63 -20.35
C ARG A 48 1.46 -5.45 -20.77
N ILE A 49 2.59 -5.22 -20.08
CA ILE A 49 3.57 -4.18 -20.49
C ILE A 49 4.19 -4.59 -21.83
N VAL A 50 4.60 -5.84 -21.99
CA VAL A 50 5.18 -6.33 -23.26
C VAL A 50 4.16 -6.29 -24.38
N GLU A 51 2.91 -6.65 -24.12
CA GLU A 51 1.81 -6.55 -25.10
C GLU A 51 1.53 -5.10 -25.54
N ALA A 52 1.63 -4.14 -24.61
CA ALA A 52 1.28 -2.75 -24.87
C ALA A 52 2.44 -1.93 -25.45
N PHE A 53 3.69 -2.24 -25.07
CA PHE A 53 4.88 -1.44 -25.39
C PHE A 53 5.87 -2.15 -26.30
N GLY A 54 5.62 -3.42 -26.67
CA GLY A 54 6.52 -4.21 -27.51
C GLY A 54 7.67 -4.87 -26.75
N THR A 55 8.45 -5.68 -27.46
CA THR A 55 9.61 -6.39 -26.90
C THR A 55 10.85 -5.51 -26.75
N GLU A 56 10.88 -4.35 -27.38
CA GLU A 56 11.96 -3.36 -27.29
C GLU A 56 12.12 -2.78 -25.87
N VAL A 57 11.09 -2.90 -25.02
CA VAL A 57 11.18 -2.52 -23.60
C VAL A 57 11.74 -3.61 -22.72
N LEU A 58 12.26 -4.70 -23.28
CA LEU A 58 12.88 -5.79 -22.53
C LEU A 58 14.41 -5.74 -22.60
N LEU A 59 15.03 -6.26 -21.56
CA LEU A 59 16.44 -6.65 -21.53
C LEU A 59 16.59 -8.09 -22.07
N GLU A 60 17.83 -8.52 -22.35
CA GLU A 60 18.14 -9.88 -22.81
C GLU A 60 17.66 -10.98 -21.86
N ASP A 61 17.62 -10.69 -20.55
CA ASP A 61 17.15 -11.60 -19.52
C ASP A 61 15.61 -11.61 -19.34
N GLY A 62 14.90 -10.90 -20.19
CA GLY A 62 13.44 -10.78 -20.17
C GLY A 62 12.87 -9.80 -19.13
N ASN A 63 13.70 -9.14 -18.34
CA ASN A 63 13.26 -8.09 -17.44
C ASN A 63 12.93 -6.80 -18.19
N ILE A 64 12.07 -5.95 -17.59
CA ILE A 64 11.74 -4.63 -18.16
C ILE A 64 12.97 -3.73 -18.13
N ASN A 65 13.36 -3.20 -19.29
CA ASN A 65 14.35 -2.15 -19.42
C ASN A 65 13.73 -0.81 -18.96
N ARG A 66 13.91 -0.51 -17.68
CA ARG A 66 13.30 0.68 -17.04
C ARG A 66 13.76 1.99 -17.67
N LYS A 67 14.97 2.04 -18.25
CA LYS A 67 15.47 3.22 -18.93
C LYS A 67 14.68 3.45 -20.21
N VAL A 68 14.61 2.45 -21.09
CA VAL A 68 13.87 2.53 -22.35
C VAL A 68 12.39 2.84 -22.10
N LEU A 69 11.74 2.10 -21.19
CA LEU A 69 10.36 2.34 -20.84
C LEU A 69 10.16 3.74 -20.23
N GLY A 70 11.09 4.18 -19.38
CA GLY A 70 11.09 5.51 -18.78
C GLY A 70 11.18 6.63 -19.83
N ASP A 71 12.11 6.51 -20.76
CA ASP A 71 12.31 7.47 -21.86
C ASP A 71 11.06 7.55 -22.75
N LEU A 72 10.44 6.41 -23.03
CA LEU A 72 9.22 6.30 -23.85
C LEU A 72 8.03 7.01 -23.21
N ILE A 73 7.85 6.90 -21.91
CA ILE A 73 6.71 7.51 -21.19
C ILE A 73 7.00 8.95 -20.70
N PHE A 74 8.27 9.41 -20.75
CA PHE A 74 8.68 10.67 -20.12
C PHE A 74 7.92 11.86 -20.70
N ASN A 75 7.83 11.96 -22.03
CA ASN A 75 7.18 13.04 -22.76
C ASN A 75 5.79 12.66 -23.30
N GLN A 76 5.27 11.48 -22.96
CA GLN A 76 4.01 10.96 -23.49
C GLN A 76 3.01 10.66 -22.34
N PRO A 77 2.14 11.63 -21.98
CA PRO A 77 1.18 11.47 -20.90
C PRO A 77 0.25 10.24 -21.08
N ASP A 78 -0.16 9.96 -22.33
CA ASP A 78 -1.05 8.83 -22.64
C ASP A 78 -0.36 7.48 -22.38
N GLN A 79 0.90 7.33 -22.78
CA GLN A 79 1.70 6.13 -22.53
C GLN A 79 1.95 5.94 -21.03
N ARG A 80 2.19 7.03 -20.30
CA ARG A 80 2.30 7.01 -18.84
C ARG A 80 0.99 6.60 -18.18
N GLN A 81 -0.15 7.07 -18.69
CA GLN A 81 -1.47 6.66 -18.21
C GLN A 81 -1.74 5.18 -18.50
N LEU A 82 -1.36 4.70 -19.68
CA LEU A 82 -1.46 3.28 -20.05
C LEU A 82 -0.61 2.41 -19.12
N LEU A 83 0.66 2.74 -18.90
CA LEU A 83 1.52 2.01 -17.95
C LEU A 83 0.92 1.99 -16.54
N ASN A 84 0.41 3.13 -16.08
CA ASN A 84 -0.23 3.21 -14.77
C ASN A 84 -1.51 2.36 -14.69
N SER A 85 -2.31 2.28 -15.75
CA SER A 85 -3.51 1.44 -15.80
C SER A 85 -3.20 -0.06 -15.73
N ILE A 86 -2.03 -0.46 -16.21
CA ILE A 86 -1.53 -1.83 -16.14
C ILE A 86 -0.96 -2.15 -14.75
N THR A 87 -0.11 -1.26 -14.23
CA THR A 87 0.69 -1.55 -13.02
C THR A 87 -0.06 -1.29 -11.71
N HIS A 88 -0.87 -0.22 -11.62
CA HIS A 88 -1.54 0.16 -10.38
C HIS A 88 -2.49 -0.91 -9.81
N PRO A 89 -3.31 -1.61 -10.60
CA PRO A 89 -4.16 -2.67 -10.08
C PRO A 89 -3.36 -3.82 -9.46
N GLU A 90 -2.25 -4.23 -10.10
CA GLU A 90 -1.41 -5.32 -9.61
C GLU A 90 -0.62 -4.91 -8.34
N ILE A 91 -0.13 -3.66 -8.29
CA ILE A 91 0.48 -3.10 -7.07
C ILE A 91 -0.53 -3.09 -5.93
N HIS A 92 -1.76 -2.63 -6.18
CA HIS A 92 -2.81 -2.58 -5.16
C HIS A 92 -3.18 -3.98 -4.65
N LYS A 93 -3.34 -4.94 -5.57
CA LYS A 93 -3.62 -6.34 -5.24
C LYS A 93 -2.55 -6.97 -4.36
N GLU A 94 -1.26 -6.78 -4.71
CA GLU A 94 -0.16 -7.34 -3.93
C GLU A 94 -0.03 -6.63 -2.56
N MET A 95 -0.23 -5.31 -2.51
CA MET A 95 -0.25 -4.55 -1.26
C MET A 95 -1.36 -5.04 -0.32
N VAL A 96 -2.58 -5.28 -0.82
CA VAL A 96 -3.69 -5.82 -0.04
C VAL A 96 -3.36 -7.23 0.47
N LYS A 97 -2.79 -8.08 -0.37
CA LYS A 97 -2.37 -9.44 -0.03
C LYS A 97 -1.32 -9.45 1.09
N GLU A 98 -0.27 -8.61 0.98
CA GLU A 98 0.76 -8.49 2.03
C GLU A 98 0.15 -7.93 3.33
N THR A 99 -0.72 -6.92 3.24
CA THR A 99 -1.45 -6.36 4.39
C THR A 99 -2.29 -7.44 5.08
N PHE A 100 -2.98 -8.29 4.31
CA PHE A 100 -3.80 -9.38 4.86
C PHE A 100 -2.96 -10.45 5.57
N LYS A 101 -1.76 -10.77 5.05
CA LYS A 101 -0.83 -11.67 5.74
C LYS A 101 -0.46 -11.16 7.14
N TYR A 102 -0.18 -9.86 7.28
CA TYR A 102 0.11 -9.26 8.57
C TYR A 102 -1.12 -9.21 9.49
N PHE A 103 -2.31 -9.02 8.92
CA PHE A 103 -3.56 -9.12 9.69
C PHE A 103 -3.72 -10.51 10.31
N LEU A 104 -3.51 -11.59 9.55
CA LEU A 104 -3.58 -12.98 10.03
C LEU A 104 -2.50 -13.28 11.08
N ARG A 105 -1.31 -12.67 10.95
CA ARG A 105 -0.22 -12.82 11.93
C ARG A 105 -0.45 -12.06 13.24
N GLY A 106 -1.54 -11.33 13.37
CA GLY A 106 -1.89 -10.68 14.62
C GLY A 106 -1.37 -9.25 14.80
N TYR A 107 -0.74 -8.64 13.80
CA TYR A 107 -0.23 -7.27 13.91
C TYR A 107 -1.35 -6.27 14.19
N ARG A 108 -1.11 -5.32 15.09
CA ARG A 108 -2.07 -4.26 15.44
C ARG A 108 -2.13 -3.19 14.35
N TYR A 109 -0.99 -2.86 13.77
CA TYR A 109 -0.86 -1.93 12.64
C TYR A 109 0.23 -2.38 11.66
N VAL A 110 0.20 -1.83 10.46
CA VAL A 110 1.20 -2.04 9.41
C VAL A 110 1.62 -0.69 8.86
N ILE A 111 2.91 -0.50 8.71
CA ILE A 111 3.48 0.70 8.08
C ILE A 111 3.56 0.45 6.58
N LEU A 112 2.96 1.34 5.79
CA LEU A 112 3.16 1.40 4.35
C LEU A 112 4.17 2.51 4.04
N ASP A 113 5.34 2.12 3.51
CA ASP A 113 6.33 3.07 3.02
C ASP A 113 5.93 3.57 1.63
N ILE A 114 5.50 4.84 1.56
CA ILE A 114 4.98 5.47 0.33
C ILE A 114 5.67 6.82 0.14
N PRO A 115 6.72 6.92 -0.70
CA PRO A 115 7.47 8.16 -0.89
C PRO A 115 6.63 9.36 -1.35
N LEU A 116 5.65 9.12 -2.24
CA LEU A 116 4.79 10.15 -2.84
C LEU A 116 3.36 10.12 -2.27
N LEU A 117 3.21 9.85 -0.96
CA LEU A 117 1.90 9.69 -0.31
C LEU A 117 1.01 10.93 -0.46
N PHE A 118 1.55 12.10 -0.21
CA PHE A 118 0.82 13.36 -0.24
C PHE A 118 0.69 13.97 -1.64
N GLU A 119 1.64 13.66 -2.52
CA GLU A 119 1.61 14.11 -3.91
C GLU A 119 0.51 13.40 -4.70
N THR A 120 0.43 12.09 -4.57
CA THR A 120 -0.56 11.29 -5.32
C THR A 120 -1.92 11.25 -4.65
N LYS A 121 -1.97 11.36 -3.32
CA LYS A 121 -3.16 11.28 -2.46
C LYS A 121 -4.00 10.01 -2.60
N LYS A 122 -3.68 9.11 -3.54
CA LYS A 122 -4.48 7.92 -3.87
C LYS A 122 -4.67 6.97 -2.70
N LEU A 123 -3.63 6.81 -1.88
CA LEU A 123 -3.63 5.87 -0.75
C LEU A 123 -4.00 6.52 0.58
N LEU A 124 -4.09 7.86 0.66
CA LEU A 124 -4.39 8.58 1.91
C LEU A 124 -5.69 8.12 2.57
N LYS A 125 -6.72 7.88 1.79
CA LYS A 125 -8.03 7.44 2.30
C LYS A 125 -8.03 6.10 3.04
N TYR A 126 -6.99 5.30 2.86
CA TYR A 126 -6.83 4.01 3.55
C TYR A 126 -5.95 4.10 4.79
N MET A 127 -5.26 5.23 4.98
CA MET A 127 -4.36 5.44 6.11
C MET A 127 -5.13 5.97 7.30
N LYS A 128 -5.03 5.27 8.43
CA LYS A 128 -5.56 5.76 9.71
C LYS A 128 -4.67 6.85 10.28
N HIS A 129 -3.36 6.68 10.14
CA HIS A 129 -2.35 7.66 10.52
C HIS A 129 -1.36 7.88 9.38
N THR A 130 -0.82 9.09 9.30
CA THR A 130 0.27 9.44 8.41
C THR A 130 1.45 9.95 9.23
N VAL A 131 2.65 9.49 8.86
CA VAL A 131 3.91 9.82 9.51
C VAL A 131 4.84 10.43 8.47
N VAL A 132 5.39 11.61 8.76
CA VAL A 132 6.39 12.25 7.91
C VAL A 132 7.74 12.24 8.62
N VAL A 133 8.75 11.70 7.94
CA VAL A 133 10.14 11.87 8.33
C VAL A 133 10.60 13.23 7.81
N TYR A 134 10.74 14.15 8.72
CA TYR A 134 11.12 15.54 8.46
C TYR A 134 12.60 15.75 8.72
N CYS A 135 13.22 16.64 7.99
CA CYS A 135 14.45 17.35 8.36
C CYS A 135 14.40 18.76 7.78
N ASP A 136 15.20 19.66 8.38
CA ASP A 136 15.36 21.01 7.85
C ASP A 136 16.02 20.99 6.45
N ARG A 137 15.85 22.09 5.73
CA ARG A 137 16.29 22.18 4.32
C ARG A 137 17.82 22.07 4.19
N ASP A 138 18.57 22.66 5.10
CA ASP A 138 20.04 22.66 5.03
C ASP A 138 20.57 21.26 5.27
N THR A 139 20.08 20.59 6.29
CA THR A 139 20.37 19.16 6.56
C THR A 139 20.00 18.28 5.37
N GLN A 140 18.83 18.50 4.76
CA GLN A 140 18.40 17.76 3.59
C GLN A 140 19.36 17.93 2.41
N LEU A 141 19.73 19.17 2.12
CA LEU A 141 20.65 19.54 1.04
C LEU A 141 22.03 18.89 1.23
N VAL A 142 22.62 19.08 2.41
CA VAL A 142 23.95 18.51 2.73
C VAL A 142 23.93 16.98 2.61
N ARG A 143 22.93 16.33 3.15
CA ARG A 143 22.79 14.87 3.08
C ARG A 143 22.62 14.40 1.64
N LEU A 144 21.85 15.11 0.82
CA LEU A 144 21.61 14.74 -0.58
C LEU A 144 22.88 14.90 -1.41
N MET A 145 23.58 16.03 -1.28
CA MET A 145 24.86 16.29 -1.96
C MET A 145 25.87 15.18 -1.65
N LYS A 146 26.05 14.87 -0.35
CA LYS A 146 26.99 13.83 0.11
C LYS A 146 26.61 12.44 -0.40
N ARG A 147 25.34 12.06 -0.31
CA ARG A 147 24.88 10.72 -0.69
C ARG A 147 25.02 10.41 -2.17
N ASN A 148 24.75 11.41 -3.01
CA ASN A 148 24.67 11.25 -4.45
C ASN A 148 25.84 11.91 -5.22
N ASN A 149 26.81 12.47 -4.50
CA ASN A 149 27.93 13.25 -5.06
C ASN A 149 27.46 14.32 -6.05
N LEU A 150 26.46 15.12 -5.62
CA LEU A 150 25.85 16.18 -6.45
C LEU A 150 26.44 17.54 -6.11
N ASN A 151 26.47 18.43 -7.09
CA ASN A 151 26.63 19.85 -6.84
C ASN A 151 25.36 20.42 -6.17
N ARG A 152 25.45 21.66 -5.70
CA ARG A 152 24.37 22.31 -4.97
C ARG A 152 23.12 22.52 -5.85
N GLU A 153 23.31 22.96 -7.08
CA GLU A 153 22.23 23.28 -8.03
C GLU A 153 21.39 22.03 -8.36
N ASP A 154 22.05 20.92 -8.68
CA ASP A 154 21.39 19.64 -8.95
C ASP A 154 20.65 19.09 -7.75
N ALA A 155 21.25 19.24 -6.55
CA ALA A 155 20.62 18.80 -5.31
C ALA A 155 19.38 19.66 -4.99
N GLU A 156 19.46 20.98 -5.13
CA GLU A 156 18.32 21.88 -4.94
C GLU A 156 17.20 21.62 -5.96
N ALA A 157 17.54 21.36 -7.22
CA ALA A 157 16.57 20.99 -8.26
C ALA A 157 15.80 19.72 -7.90
N ARG A 158 16.49 18.67 -7.41
CA ARG A 158 15.86 17.43 -6.95
C ARG A 158 14.96 17.60 -5.73
N ILE A 159 15.37 18.45 -4.78
CA ILE A 159 14.53 18.78 -3.61
C ILE A 159 13.28 19.56 -4.07
N LYS A 160 13.45 20.54 -4.97
CA LYS A 160 12.37 21.36 -5.50
C LYS A 160 11.35 20.58 -6.34
N ALA A 161 11.77 19.47 -6.95
CA ALA A 161 10.88 18.59 -7.72
C ALA A 161 9.87 17.81 -6.85
N GLN A 162 10.02 17.81 -5.53
CA GLN A 162 9.10 17.18 -4.58
C GLN A 162 8.27 18.25 -3.85
N LEU A 163 7.13 17.81 -3.31
CA LEU A 163 6.38 18.64 -2.37
C LEU A 163 7.27 18.97 -1.16
N PRO A 164 7.35 20.26 -0.74
CA PRO A 164 8.21 20.66 0.37
C PRO A 164 7.92 19.85 1.65
N LEU A 165 8.98 19.42 2.35
CA LEU A 165 8.86 18.64 3.58
C LEU A 165 8.03 19.36 4.65
N LYS A 166 8.13 20.69 4.73
CA LYS A 166 7.34 21.51 5.65
C LYS A 166 5.84 21.40 5.38
N ASP A 167 5.45 21.31 4.10
CA ASP A 167 4.04 21.17 3.72
C ASP A 167 3.56 19.73 3.97
N LYS A 168 4.38 18.71 3.68
CA LYS A 168 4.10 17.32 4.09
C LYS A 168 3.90 17.20 5.59
N ALA A 169 4.77 17.83 6.39
CA ALA A 169 4.68 17.83 7.85
C ALA A 169 3.38 18.45 8.37
N ARG A 170 2.90 19.54 7.74
CA ARG A 170 1.61 20.16 8.10
C ARG A 170 0.39 19.26 7.84
N MET A 171 0.48 18.39 6.85
CA MET A 171 -0.61 17.47 6.47
C MET A 171 -0.58 16.15 7.25
N ALA A 172 0.52 15.84 7.93
CA ALA A 172 0.72 14.57 8.62
C ALA A 172 0.11 14.57 10.03
N ASN A 173 -0.32 13.39 10.48
CA ASN A 173 -0.74 13.20 11.87
C ASN A 173 0.44 13.16 12.84
N HIS A 174 1.60 12.68 12.38
CA HIS A 174 2.82 12.55 13.18
C HIS A 174 4.03 13.00 12.38
N ILE A 175 4.95 13.67 13.07
CA ILE A 175 6.21 14.12 12.50
C ILE A 175 7.33 13.45 13.29
N LEU A 176 8.30 12.86 12.58
CA LEU A 176 9.55 12.39 13.13
C LEU A 176 10.65 13.33 12.64
N ASP A 177 11.09 14.21 13.51
CA ASP A 177 12.13 15.18 13.18
C ASP A 177 13.51 14.51 13.24
N ASN A 178 14.16 14.50 12.09
CA ASN A 178 15.49 13.95 11.87
C ASN A 178 16.51 15.05 11.47
N SER A 179 16.29 16.28 11.89
CA SER A 179 17.24 17.39 11.65
C SER A 179 18.48 17.29 12.54
N GLY A 180 18.28 16.87 13.78
CA GLY A 180 19.31 16.85 14.82
C GLY A 180 20.00 15.49 15.00
N GLU A 181 20.37 15.20 16.25
CA GLU A 181 21.03 13.95 16.62
C GLU A 181 20.13 12.73 16.40
N TRP A 182 20.72 11.66 15.88
CA TRP A 182 20.03 10.41 15.64
C TRP A 182 19.40 9.77 16.88
N SER A 183 20.04 9.95 18.05
CA SER A 183 19.52 9.50 19.34
C SER A 183 18.13 10.06 19.66
N ILE A 184 17.90 11.35 19.35
CA ILE A 184 16.63 12.04 19.54
C ILE A 184 15.58 11.49 18.58
N THR A 185 15.93 11.33 17.31
CA THR A 185 15.05 10.73 16.29
C THR A 185 14.65 9.32 16.69
N LYS A 186 15.60 8.49 17.12
CA LYS A 186 15.34 7.12 17.58
C LYS A 186 14.35 7.09 18.76
N ARG A 187 14.50 8.02 19.72
CA ARG A 187 13.56 8.14 20.84
C ARG A 187 12.15 8.51 20.37
N GLN A 188 12.01 9.43 19.41
CA GLN A 188 10.71 9.78 18.81
C GLN A 188 10.05 8.56 18.17
N ILE A 189 10.83 7.72 17.45
CA ILE A 189 10.32 6.51 16.81
C ILE A 189 9.78 5.52 17.86
N VAL A 190 10.55 5.27 18.94
CA VAL A 190 10.13 4.37 20.02
C VAL A 190 8.85 4.86 20.69
N LEU A 191 8.74 6.15 20.97
CA LEU A 191 7.54 6.74 21.56
C LEU A 191 6.33 6.63 20.64
N LEU A 192 6.51 6.89 19.33
CA LEU A 192 5.45 6.75 18.36
C LEU A 192 5.01 5.28 18.22
N HIS A 193 5.96 4.35 18.14
CA HIS A 193 5.67 2.91 18.13
C HIS A 193 4.83 2.51 19.34
N ALA A 194 5.25 2.88 20.56
CA ALA A 194 4.51 2.58 21.78
C ALA A 194 3.09 3.17 21.75
N LYS A 195 2.92 4.40 21.27
CA LYS A 195 1.60 5.02 21.10
C LYS A 195 0.69 4.25 20.15
N LEU A 196 1.22 3.81 18.99
CA LEU A 196 0.46 3.06 18.00
C LEU A 196 0.12 1.64 18.49
N GLU A 197 1.04 0.97 19.19
CA GLU A 197 0.81 -0.34 19.79
C GLU A 197 -0.23 -0.33 20.92
N HIS A 198 -0.27 0.73 21.73
CA HIS A 198 -1.26 0.86 22.80
C HIS A 198 -2.64 1.36 22.30
N SER A 199 -2.74 1.76 21.03
CA SER A 199 -4.02 2.17 20.44
C SER A 199 -4.98 0.98 20.30
N LEU A 200 -6.25 1.19 20.65
CA LEU A 200 -7.33 0.21 20.46
C LEU A 200 -7.97 0.26 19.06
N GLU A 201 -7.46 1.08 18.17
CA GLU A 201 -8.00 1.31 16.82
C GLU A 201 -7.99 0.05 15.92
N TYR A 202 -7.24 -0.97 16.30
CA TYR A 202 -7.24 -2.27 15.61
C TYR A 202 -8.45 -3.15 15.94
N LEU A 203 -9.12 -2.92 17.09
CA LEU A 203 -10.18 -3.79 17.61
C LEU A 203 -11.41 -3.87 16.71
N PRO A 204 -11.97 -2.77 16.17
CA PRO A 204 -13.19 -2.86 15.37
C PRO A 204 -13.09 -3.81 14.19
N LEU A 205 -11.96 -3.77 13.47
CA LEU A 205 -11.73 -4.67 12.33
C LEU A 205 -11.62 -6.14 12.77
N ARG A 206 -10.94 -6.40 13.88
CA ARG A 206 -10.79 -7.78 14.40
C ARG A 206 -12.10 -8.35 14.93
N LEU A 207 -12.84 -7.55 15.70
CA LEU A 207 -14.15 -7.95 16.20
C LEU A 207 -15.12 -8.24 15.05
N GLY A 208 -15.14 -7.38 14.03
CA GLY A 208 -15.95 -7.61 12.83
C GLY A 208 -15.58 -8.91 12.10
N ALA A 209 -14.27 -9.19 11.94
CA ALA A 209 -13.81 -10.45 11.34
C ALA A 209 -14.21 -11.67 12.16
N LEU A 210 -14.07 -11.64 13.48
CA LEU A 210 -14.48 -12.74 14.38
C LEU A 210 -15.99 -12.98 14.34
N MET A 211 -16.78 -11.91 14.37
CA MET A 211 -18.25 -11.99 14.24
C MET A 211 -18.66 -12.59 12.88
N GLY A 212 -18.00 -12.19 11.79
CA GLY A 212 -18.22 -12.75 10.46
C GLY A 212 -17.91 -14.25 10.41
N LEU A 213 -16.79 -14.69 10.97
CA LEU A 213 -16.43 -16.11 11.06
C LEU A 213 -17.44 -16.90 11.90
N ALA A 214 -17.88 -16.37 13.04
CA ALA A 214 -18.89 -16.99 13.88
C ALA A 214 -20.24 -17.13 13.15
N ALA A 215 -20.65 -16.11 12.40
CA ALA A 215 -21.87 -16.15 11.59
C ALA A 215 -21.78 -17.22 10.48
N ILE A 216 -20.64 -17.31 9.77
CA ILE A 216 -20.41 -18.33 8.75
C ILE A 216 -20.44 -19.74 9.40
N ALA A 217 -19.74 -19.94 10.50
CA ALA A 217 -19.73 -21.22 11.21
C ALA A 217 -21.14 -21.64 11.68
N SER A 218 -21.92 -20.68 12.21
CA SER A 218 -23.31 -20.92 12.60
C SER A 218 -24.20 -21.30 11.42
N LEU A 219 -24.03 -20.61 10.28
CA LEU A 219 -24.78 -20.92 9.06
C LEU A 219 -24.43 -22.32 8.53
N LEU A 220 -23.15 -22.67 8.48
CA LEU A 220 -22.69 -24.00 8.08
C LEU A 220 -23.23 -25.09 9.02
N TYR A 221 -23.21 -24.85 10.32
CA TYR A 221 -23.79 -25.75 11.30
C TYR A 221 -25.30 -25.98 11.07
N LEU A 222 -26.06 -24.91 10.82
CA LEU A 222 -27.50 -25.01 10.54
C LEU A 222 -27.78 -25.77 9.24
N LEU A 223 -26.98 -25.51 8.19
CA LEU A 223 -27.10 -26.23 6.91
C LEU A 223 -26.83 -27.73 7.04
N THR A 224 -25.86 -28.12 7.87
CA THR A 224 -25.54 -29.54 8.12
C THR A 224 -26.56 -30.22 9.00
N ARG A 225 -27.13 -29.49 10.00
CA ARG A 225 -28.08 -30.06 10.95
C ARG A 225 -29.53 -30.15 10.43
N TYR A 226 -29.91 -29.21 9.51
CA TYR A 226 -31.28 -29.10 8.99
C TYR A 226 -31.31 -29.09 7.48
N PRO A 227 -30.84 -30.13 6.78
CA PRO A 227 -30.80 -30.18 5.32
C PRO A 227 -32.19 -30.11 4.66
N SER A 228 -33.25 -30.58 5.37
CA SER A 228 -34.63 -30.59 4.89
C SER A 228 -35.29 -29.20 4.85
N ALA A 229 -34.86 -28.25 5.68
CA ALA A 229 -35.44 -26.92 5.70
C ALA A 229 -35.15 -26.11 4.42
N PHE A 230 -34.03 -26.38 3.77
CA PHE A 230 -33.62 -25.72 2.52
C PHE A 230 -34.14 -26.41 1.24
N SER A 231 -34.54 -27.68 1.33
CA SER A 231 -35.10 -28.44 0.19
C SER A 231 -36.52 -28.01 -0.19
N LEU A 232 -37.23 -27.29 0.69
CA LEU A 232 -38.63 -26.87 0.46
C LEU A 232 -38.76 -25.57 -0.34
N ALA A 233 -37.71 -24.76 -0.44
CA ALA A 233 -37.76 -23.48 -1.16
C ALA A 233 -37.70 -23.62 -2.70
N GLY A 234 -37.43 -24.82 -3.24
CA GLY A 234 -37.25 -25.09 -4.66
C GLY A 234 -38.36 -25.91 -5.32
N ARG A 235 -39.48 -26.26 -4.61
CA ARG A 235 -40.56 -26.99 -5.28
C ARG A 235 -41.47 -26.01 -6.05
N PRO A 236 -41.58 -26.14 -7.42
CA PRO A 236 -42.57 -25.38 -8.18
C PRO A 236 -43.96 -25.76 -7.67
N ARG A 237 -44.80 -24.76 -7.42
CA ARG A 237 -46.23 -24.98 -7.13
C ARG A 237 -46.80 -25.85 -8.23
N LYS A 238 -47.28 -27.07 -7.87
CA LYS A 238 -48.09 -27.87 -8.76
C LYS A 238 -49.33 -27.05 -9.07
N GLU A 239 -49.50 -26.63 -10.32
CA GLU A 239 -50.76 -26.09 -10.82
C GLU A 239 -51.83 -27.17 -10.67
N THR A 240 -52.88 -26.84 -9.92
CA THR A 240 -54.07 -27.66 -9.85
C THR A 240 -54.76 -27.58 -11.21
N PRO A 241 -55.14 -28.73 -11.84
CA PRO A 241 -55.86 -28.72 -13.10
C PRO A 241 -57.24 -28.04 -12.91
N ARG A 242 -57.58 -27.11 -13.79
CA ARG A 242 -58.93 -26.50 -13.83
C ARG A 242 -59.95 -27.58 -14.18
N PRO A 243 -61.13 -27.62 -13.49
CA PRO A 243 -62.17 -28.51 -13.90
C PRO A 243 -62.70 -28.17 -15.31
N PRO A 244 -63.11 -29.14 -16.12
CA PRO A 244 -63.69 -28.90 -17.45
C PRO A 244 -64.98 -28.08 -17.31
N LEU A 245 -65.10 -27.02 -18.11
CA LEU A 245 -66.37 -26.27 -18.30
C LEU A 245 -67.31 -27.25 -19.03
N GLY A 246 -68.35 -27.69 -18.29
CA GLY A 246 -69.46 -28.43 -18.86
C GLY A 246 -70.28 -27.56 -19.86
N GLY A 247 -70.50 -28.12 -21.02
CA GLY A 247 -71.48 -27.67 -22.01
C GLY A 247 -72.89 -28.01 -21.62
#